data_522106956efb56d5cf329658f636bc8d
#
_entry.id   522106956efb56d5cf329658f636bc8d
#
_cell.length_a   1.000
_cell.length_b   1.000
_cell.length_c   1.000
_cell.angle_alpha   90.00
_cell.angle_beta   90.00
_cell.angle_gamma   90.00
#
_symmetry.space_group_name_H-M   'P 1'
#
loop_
_entity.id
_entity.type
_entity.pdbx_description
1 polymer ?
#
loop_
_entity_poly.entity_id
_entity_poly.type
_entity_poly.pdbx_seq_one_letter_code
_entity_poly.pdbx_strand_id
1 'polypeptide(L)'
;GLNDAIVYRVELMTYEGGAHPNHQTMVMNFDADSGQLLKLNDIFVTGYEQPLCDMLLSELMRKTNSKNMDELHDKGYLMTMDLYVPDNYILGTKEVTFHYNPYEIAPYATGDTELTISYGQLKAIMKKQ
;
A
#
# COMPACT_ATOMS: atom_id res chain seq x y z
N GLY A 1 2.91 3.54 -20.49
CA GLY A 1 1.75 3.22 -19.67
C GLY A 1 2.13 2.50 -18.40
N LEU A 2 1.16 2.21 -17.55
CA LEU A 2 1.42 1.57 -16.26
C LEU A 2 1.96 0.15 -16.42
N ASN A 3 1.58 -0.53 -17.50
CA ASN A 3 2.04 -1.90 -17.79
C ASN A 3 3.54 -1.95 -18.09
N ASP A 4 4.13 -0.80 -18.43
CA ASP A 4 5.56 -0.68 -18.74
C ASP A 4 6.34 -0.03 -17.61
N ALA A 5 5.80 -0.04 -16.40
CA ALA A 5 6.49 0.52 -15.24
C ALA A 5 7.66 -0.37 -14.82
N ILE A 6 8.76 0.27 -14.45
CA ILE A 6 9.91 -0.41 -13.87
C ILE A 6 9.80 -0.22 -12.35
N VAL A 7 9.82 -1.32 -11.62
CA VAL A 7 9.64 -1.30 -10.17
C VAL A 7 10.96 -1.59 -9.48
N TYR A 8 11.38 -0.68 -8.59
CA TYR A 8 12.51 -0.91 -7.71
C TYR A 8 11.99 -1.13 -6.29
N ARG A 9 12.36 -2.26 -5.72
CA ARG A 9 12.01 -2.59 -4.33
C ARG A 9 13.31 -2.68 -3.53
N VAL A 10 13.42 -1.85 -2.48
CA VAL A 10 14.58 -1.82 -1.60
C VAL A 10 14.15 -2.26 -0.21
N GLU A 11 14.85 -3.22 0.36
CA GLU A 11 14.62 -3.67 1.72
C GLU A 11 15.75 -3.18 2.60
N LEU A 12 15.43 -2.43 3.64
CA LEU A 12 16.37 -1.91 4.62
C LEU A 12 16.19 -2.66 5.93
N MET A 13 17.31 -3.09 6.49
CA MET A 13 17.31 -3.76 7.78
C MET A 13 18.35 -3.08 8.68
N THR A 14 17.90 -2.60 9.84
CA THR A 14 18.78 -1.92 10.78
C THR A 14 18.71 -2.56 12.16
N TYR A 15 19.85 -2.62 12.84
CA TYR A 15 19.94 -3.07 14.23
C TYR A 15 20.30 -1.87 15.10
N GLU A 16 19.41 -1.53 16.03
CA GLU A 16 19.62 -0.40 16.94
C GLU A 16 19.61 -0.83 18.40
N GLY A 17 20.03 -2.08 18.65
CA GLY A 17 20.13 -2.62 20.00
C GLY A 17 18.83 -3.16 20.59
N GLY A 18 17.78 -3.30 19.76
CA GLY A 18 16.51 -3.88 20.18
C GLY A 18 16.51 -5.41 20.09
N ALA A 19 15.37 -6.01 20.46
CA ALA A 19 15.19 -7.46 20.44
C ALA A 19 15.09 -8.02 19.02
N HIS A 20 14.86 -7.17 18.02
CA HIS A 20 14.74 -7.56 16.62
C HIS A 20 15.23 -6.42 15.74
N PRO A 21 15.67 -6.69 14.48
CA PRO A 21 16.03 -5.63 13.56
C PRO A 21 14.82 -4.87 13.11
N ASN A 22 15.00 -3.59 12.79
CA ASN A 22 14.00 -2.82 12.08
C ASN A 22 14.05 -3.19 10.61
N HIS A 23 12.89 -3.52 10.06
CA HIS A 23 12.73 -3.89 8.66
C HIS A 23 11.82 -2.89 7.97
N GLN A 24 12.27 -2.33 6.85
CA GLN A 24 11.48 -1.42 6.03
C GLN A 24 11.66 -1.73 4.56
N THR A 25 10.55 -1.71 3.83
CA THR A 25 10.53 -1.83 2.38
C THR A 25 10.19 -0.49 1.77
N MET A 26 10.97 -0.07 0.77
CA MET A 26 10.68 1.12 -0.04
C MET A 26 10.47 0.67 -1.47
N VAL A 27 9.40 1.17 -2.10
CA VAL A 27 9.09 0.84 -3.49
C VAL A 27 9.03 2.12 -4.31
N MET A 28 9.68 2.09 -5.48
CA MET A 28 9.62 3.18 -6.45
C MET A 28 9.23 2.61 -7.80
N ASN A 29 8.31 3.30 -8.48
CA ASN A 29 7.85 2.92 -9.81
C ASN A 29 8.27 4.00 -10.80
N PHE A 30 8.87 3.57 -11.92
CA PHE A 30 9.33 4.49 -12.97
C PHE A 30 8.64 4.16 -14.27
N ASP A 31 8.29 5.19 -15.02
CA ASP A 31 7.80 5.02 -16.38
C ASP A 31 8.95 4.50 -17.25
N ALA A 32 8.74 3.37 -17.96
CA ALA A 32 9.79 2.75 -18.73
C ALA A 32 10.22 3.61 -19.94
N ASP A 33 9.30 4.41 -20.48
CA ASP A 33 9.57 5.25 -21.66
C ASP A 33 10.31 6.53 -21.29
N SER A 34 9.84 7.23 -20.25
CA SER A 34 10.40 8.53 -19.86
C SER A 34 11.47 8.45 -18.77
N GLY A 35 11.49 7.35 -18.00
CA GLY A 35 12.36 7.21 -16.85
C GLY A 35 11.91 8.02 -15.64
N GLN A 36 10.75 8.66 -15.70
CA GLN A 36 10.27 9.49 -14.60
C GLN A 36 9.63 8.66 -13.51
N LEU A 37 9.84 9.10 -12.26
CA LEU A 37 9.19 8.50 -11.09
C LEU A 37 7.68 8.72 -11.17
N LEU A 38 6.94 7.62 -11.04
CA LEU A 38 5.47 7.66 -11.05
C LEU A 38 4.98 7.83 -9.60
N LYS A 39 4.37 8.98 -9.33
CA LYS A 39 3.78 9.30 -8.03
C LYS A 39 2.28 9.03 -8.07
N LEU A 40 1.65 8.96 -6.91
CA LEU A 40 0.22 8.71 -6.81
C LEU A 40 -0.60 9.74 -7.62
N ASN A 41 -0.18 11.01 -7.60
CA ASN A 41 -0.84 12.06 -8.38
C ASN A 41 -0.70 11.91 -9.89
N ASP A 42 0.30 11.15 -10.33
CA ASP A 42 0.46 10.84 -11.76
C ASP A 42 -0.48 9.72 -12.21
N ILE A 43 -0.92 8.88 -11.28
CA ILE A 43 -1.70 7.68 -11.54
C ILE A 43 -3.19 7.93 -11.29
N PHE A 44 -3.51 8.62 -10.21
CA PHE A 44 -4.89 8.81 -9.75
C PHE A 44 -5.35 10.25 -9.96
N VAL A 45 -6.67 10.40 -10.16
CA VAL A 45 -7.29 11.72 -10.32
C VAL A 45 -7.32 12.48 -9.00
N THR A 46 -7.45 13.81 -9.08
CA THR A 46 -7.60 14.65 -7.89
C THR A 46 -8.78 14.15 -7.05
N GLY A 47 -8.58 14.07 -5.74
CA GLY A 47 -9.62 13.59 -4.81
C GLY A 47 -9.67 12.08 -4.65
N TYR A 48 -8.63 11.37 -5.10
CA TYR A 48 -8.59 9.92 -5.04
C TYR A 48 -8.46 9.34 -3.62
N GLU A 49 -7.97 10.15 -2.67
CA GLU A 49 -7.52 9.63 -1.36
C GLU A 49 -8.64 8.92 -0.61
N GLN A 50 -9.81 9.54 -0.47
CA GLN A 50 -10.90 8.95 0.30
C GLN A 50 -11.46 7.68 -0.36
N PRO A 51 -11.84 7.69 -1.64
CA PRO A 51 -12.31 6.45 -2.26
C PRO A 51 -11.27 5.34 -2.26
N LEU A 52 -9.98 5.68 -2.44
CA LEU A 52 -8.92 4.66 -2.38
C LEU A 52 -8.78 4.10 -0.96
N CYS A 53 -8.80 4.96 0.07
CA CYS A 53 -8.79 4.49 1.46
C CYS A 53 -9.97 3.56 1.75
N ASP A 54 -11.15 3.87 1.25
CA ASP A 54 -12.33 3.03 1.44
C ASP A 54 -12.14 1.65 0.81
N MET A 55 -11.55 1.61 -0.39
CA MET A 55 -11.21 0.34 -1.05
C MET A 55 -10.17 -0.45 -0.27
N LEU A 56 -9.14 0.24 0.22
CA LEU A 56 -8.08 -0.39 1.00
C LEU A 56 -8.60 -0.93 2.32
N LEU A 57 -9.48 -0.20 2.99
CA LEU A 57 -10.08 -0.66 4.24
C LEU A 57 -10.93 -1.91 4.01
N SER A 58 -11.74 -1.91 2.95
CA SER A 58 -12.54 -3.09 2.58
C SER A 58 -11.65 -4.29 2.32
N GLU A 59 -10.55 -4.10 1.61
CA GLU A 59 -9.60 -5.18 1.32
C GLU A 59 -8.90 -5.68 2.58
N LEU A 60 -8.53 -4.77 3.48
CA LEU A 60 -7.92 -5.14 4.76
C LEU A 60 -8.89 -5.97 5.60
N MET A 61 -10.16 -5.56 5.66
CA MET A 61 -11.19 -6.31 6.37
C MET A 61 -11.40 -7.70 5.77
N ARG A 62 -11.43 -7.78 4.45
CA ARG A 62 -11.56 -9.06 3.74
C ARG A 62 -10.37 -9.97 4.05
N LYS A 63 -9.17 -9.45 3.91
CA LYS A 63 -7.93 -10.20 4.10
C LYS A 63 -7.79 -10.72 5.54
N THR A 64 -8.21 -9.94 6.51
CA THR A 64 -8.13 -10.30 7.94
C THR A 64 -9.38 -11.01 8.44
N ASN A 65 -10.38 -11.20 7.58
CA ASN A 65 -11.66 -11.78 7.95
C ASN A 65 -12.32 -11.01 9.10
N SER A 66 -12.30 -9.68 8.99
CA SER A 66 -12.92 -8.78 9.98
C SER A 66 -14.21 -8.21 9.43
N LYS A 67 -15.27 -8.26 10.20
CA LYS A 67 -16.62 -7.80 9.77
C LYS A 67 -16.86 -6.34 10.10
N ASN A 68 -16.11 -5.80 11.04
CA ASN A 68 -16.25 -4.42 11.51
C ASN A 68 -14.93 -3.93 12.10
N MET A 69 -14.90 -2.65 12.49
CA MET A 69 -13.69 -2.05 13.06
C MET A 69 -13.28 -2.68 14.37
N ASP A 70 -14.24 -3.11 15.21
CA ASP A 70 -13.91 -3.74 16.48
C ASP A 70 -13.13 -5.04 16.26
N GLU A 71 -13.55 -5.86 15.30
CA GLU A 71 -12.82 -7.09 14.97
C GLU A 71 -11.43 -6.78 14.43
N LEU A 72 -11.31 -5.74 13.62
CA LEU A 72 -10.03 -5.31 13.06
C LEU A 72 -9.09 -4.85 14.17
N HIS A 73 -9.59 -4.05 15.12
CA HIS A 73 -8.82 -3.62 16.30
C HIS A 73 -8.38 -4.80 17.16
N ASP A 74 -9.26 -5.79 17.33
CA ASP A 74 -8.93 -6.99 18.11
C ASP A 74 -7.74 -7.75 17.51
N LYS A 75 -7.52 -7.61 16.22
CA LYS A 75 -6.39 -8.22 15.52
C LYS A 75 -5.15 -7.33 15.50
N GLY A 76 -5.21 -6.17 16.14
CA GLY A 76 -4.10 -5.25 16.29
C GLY A 76 -3.99 -4.16 15.22
N TYR A 77 -4.91 -4.12 14.26
CA TYR A 77 -4.86 -3.13 13.18
C TYR A 77 -5.54 -1.83 13.58
N LEU A 78 -4.95 -0.71 13.16
CA LEU A 78 -5.53 0.64 13.26
C LEU A 78 -5.93 1.04 14.68
N MET A 79 -5.14 0.64 15.67
CA MET A 79 -5.45 0.90 17.07
C MET A 79 -5.34 2.38 17.44
N THR A 80 -4.45 3.12 16.78
CA THR A 80 -4.14 4.51 17.15
C THR A 80 -4.20 5.47 15.97
N MET A 81 -4.60 5.00 14.78
CA MET A 81 -4.66 5.84 13.57
C MET A 81 -5.75 5.34 12.63
N ASP A 82 -6.14 6.18 11.69
CA ASP A 82 -6.99 5.79 10.58
C ASP A 82 -6.13 5.25 9.44
N LEU A 83 -6.73 4.41 8.60
CA LEU A 83 -6.04 3.90 7.42
C LEU A 83 -5.76 5.05 6.45
N TYR A 84 -4.59 5.02 5.83
CA TYR A 84 -4.14 6.01 4.85
C TYR A 84 -3.59 5.31 3.62
N VAL A 85 -3.48 6.04 2.50
CA VAL A 85 -2.85 5.52 1.29
C VAL A 85 -1.33 5.50 1.52
N PRO A 86 -0.68 4.34 1.43
CA PRO A 86 0.76 4.26 1.74
C PRO A 86 1.59 4.85 0.60
N ASP A 87 2.81 5.28 0.95
CA ASP A 87 3.78 5.75 -0.05
C ASP A 87 4.32 4.60 -0.91
N ASN A 88 4.28 3.39 -0.38
CA ASN A 88 4.84 2.22 -1.06
C ASN A 88 3.75 1.45 -1.79
N TYR A 89 3.86 1.37 -3.10
CA TYR A 89 2.94 0.61 -3.93
C TYR A 89 3.70 0.04 -5.12
N ILE A 90 3.20 -1.07 -5.64
CA ILE A 90 3.80 -1.81 -6.75
C ILE A 90 2.79 -1.81 -7.90
N LEU A 91 3.17 -1.20 -9.02
CA LEU A 91 2.37 -1.21 -10.23
C LEU A 91 2.58 -2.54 -10.97
N GLY A 92 1.62 -3.44 -10.84
CA GLY A 92 1.65 -4.71 -11.54
C GLY A 92 0.98 -4.61 -12.91
N THR A 93 0.88 -5.74 -13.61
CA THR A 93 0.25 -5.79 -14.92
C THR A 93 -1.27 -5.72 -14.87
N LYS A 94 -1.88 -6.21 -13.79
CA LYS A 94 -3.34 -6.29 -13.63
C LYS A 94 -3.86 -5.58 -12.40
N GLU A 95 -2.96 -5.18 -11.50
CA GLU A 95 -3.34 -4.72 -10.18
C GLU A 95 -2.25 -3.86 -9.57
N VAL A 96 -2.61 -3.12 -8.54
CA VAL A 96 -1.67 -2.36 -7.71
C VAL A 96 -1.65 -3.01 -6.34
N THR A 97 -0.44 -3.26 -5.83
CA THR A 97 -0.24 -3.78 -4.48
C THR A 97 0.25 -2.64 -3.60
N PHE A 98 -0.52 -2.34 -2.55
CA PHE A 98 -0.18 -1.28 -1.59
C PHE A 98 0.50 -1.92 -0.39
N HIS A 99 1.67 -1.41 -0.03
CA HIS A 99 2.53 -2.01 0.98
C HIS A 99 2.64 -1.13 2.22
N TYR A 100 2.34 -1.72 3.38
CA TYR A 100 2.53 -1.09 4.68
C TYR A 100 3.64 -1.83 5.41
N ASN A 101 4.61 -1.07 5.90
CA ASN A 101 5.72 -1.62 6.67
C ASN A 101 5.30 -1.98 8.09
N PRO A 102 6.07 -2.82 8.81
CA PRO A 102 5.83 -3.05 10.22
C PRO A 102 5.73 -1.73 10.99
N TYR A 103 4.82 -1.65 11.94
CA TYR A 103 4.47 -0.47 12.73
C TYR A 103 3.63 0.59 12.04
N GLU A 104 3.44 0.53 10.73
CA GLU A 104 2.64 1.57 10.07
C GLU A 104 1.15 1.51 10.49
N ILE A 105 0.54 0.34 10.39
CA ILE A 105 -0.90 0.19 10.70
C ILE A 105 -1.19 -0.90 11.73
N ALA A 106 -0.15 -1.60 12.21
CA ALA A 106 -0.28 -2.71 13.16
C ALA A 106 1.03 -2.86 13.94
N PRO A 107 1.05 -3.61 15.06
CA PRO A 107 2.30 -3.88 15.79
C PRO A 107 3.32 -4.61 14.93
N TYR A 108 4.60 -4.49 15.30
CA TYR A 108 5.70 -5.13 14.58
C TYR A 108 5.49 -6.63 14.37
N ALA A 109 4.96 -7.32 15.38
CA ALA A 109 4.74 -8.76 15.31
C ALA A 109 3.79 -9.19 14.19
N THR A 110 2.93 -8.28 13.73
CA THR A 110 2.03 -8.53 12.60
C THR A 110 2.79 -8.57 11.27
N GLY A 111 3.95 -7.90 11.20
CA GLY A 111 4.77 -7.83 10.00
C GLY A 111 4.26 -6.84 8.97
N ASP A 112 4.65 -7.09 7.72
CA ASP A 112 4.22 -6.27 6.58
C ASP A 112 2.77 -6.61 6.20
N THR A 113 2.05 -5.61 5.71
CA THR A 113 0.70 -5.80 5.19
C THR A 113 0.67 -5.35 3.73
N GLU A 114 0.21 -6.22 2.85
CA GLU A 114 0.05 -5.88 1.43
C GLU A 114 -1.42 -6.02 1.04
N LEU A 115 -1.95 -4.97 0.42
CA LEU A 115 -3.34 -4.92 -0.04
C LEU A 115 -3.34 -4.72 -1.55
N THR A 116 -3.96 -5.63 -2.27
CA THR A 116 -3.94 -5.64 -3.73
C THR A 116 -5.32 -5.30 -4.27
N ILE A 117 -5.36 -4.32 -5.19
CA ILE A 117 -6.61 -3.87 -5.81
C ILE A 117 -6.42 -3.89 -7.32
N SER A 118 -7.35 -4.51 -8.04
CA SER A 118 -7.27 -4.62 -9.50
C SER A 118 -7.48 -3.28 -10.19
N TYR A 119 -6.91 -3.13 -11.39
CA TYR A 119 -7.16 -1.94 -12.20
C TYR A 119 -8.64 -1.77 -12.54
N GLY A 120 -9.35 -2.87 -12.67
CA GLY A 120 -10.80 -2.81 -12.89
C GLY A 120 -11.54 -2.12 -11.75
N GLN A 121 -11.14 -2.38 -10.51
CA GLN A 121 -11.73 -1.72 -9.34
C GLN A 121 -11.28 -0.27 -9.21
N LEU A 122 -10.05 0.05 -9.64
CA LEU A 122 -9.47 1.39 -9.54
C LEU A 122 -9.87 2.31 -10.69
N LYS A 123 -10.48 1.78 -11.75
CA LYS A 123 -10.72 2.49 -13.01
C LYS A 123 -11.36 3.86 -12.83
N ALA A 124 -12.33 3.98 -11.92
CA ALA A 124 -13.08 5.23 -11.72
C ALA A 124 -12.22 6.36 -11.14
N ILE A 125 -11.12 6.02 -10.46
CA ILE A 125 -10.24 7.01 -9.82
C ILE A 125 -8.88 7.11 -10.48
N MET A 126 -8.62 6.35 -11.54
CA MET A 126 -7.36 6.41 -12.27
C MET A 126 -7.43 7.40 -13.42
N LYS A 127 -6.30 8.06 -13.67
CA LYS A 127 -6.16 8.90 -14.86
C LYS A 127 -6.17 8.02 -16.11
N LYS A 128 -6.70 8.56 -17.19
CA LYS A 128 -6.66 7.87 -18.49
C LYS A 128 -5.22 7.77 -18.98
N GLN A 129 -4.89 6.61 -19.51
CA GLN A 129 -3.58 6.34 -20.09
C GLN A 129 -3.54 6.71 -21.57
#